data_d12628dbdb9a371372753bf8faf3c0d9
#
_entry.id   d12628dbdb9a371372753bf8faf3c0d9
#
_cell.length_a   1.000
_cell.length_b   1.000
_cell.length_c   1.000
_cell.angle_alpha   90.00
_cell.angle_beta   90.00
_cell.angle_gamma   90.00
#
_symmetry.space_group_name_H-M   'P 1'
#
loop_
_entity.id
_entity.type
_entity.pdbx_description
1 polymer ?
#
loop_
_entity_poly.entity_id
_entity_poly.type
_entity_poly.pdbx_seq_one_letter_code
_entity_poly.pdbx_strand_id
1 'polypeptide(L)'
;LVSAHRQENVDHPGRLADLHETFKAIHEEWKIPVMVSTHPRTRKQLENLPGYVETTGVIFHEPFGFMAYNKLQLNALAVISDSGTISEESSILGIPAITIRDSMERPEALEVAGVVMTGLKSDNVIAGLKEVIANPPKADRTLPEGYEVQNFAERVVRFILSTASRHHEWAG
;
A
#
# COMPACT_ATOMS: atom_id res chain seq x y z
N LEU A 1 -8.47 -3.93 3.98
CA LEU A 1 -7.16 -4.46 4.39
C LEU A 1 -6.15 -3.32 4.48
N VAL A 2 -5.33 -3.28 5.53
CA VAL A 2 -4.32 -2.23 5.75
C VAL A 2 -2.96 -2.86 5.94
N SER A 3 -1.93 -2.25 5.32
CA SER A 3 -0.52 -2.53 5.56
C SER A 3 0.24 -1.21 5.69
N ALA A 4 0.53 -0.81 6.93
CA ALA A 4 1.22 0.43 7.25
C ALA A 4 2.38 0.12 8.22
N HIS A 5 3.60 0.25 7.73
CA HIS A 5 4.79 -0.17 8.46
C HIS A 5 6.02 0.71 8.22
N ARG A 6 5.91 1.75 7.37
CA ARG A 6 7.01 2.68 7.15
C ARG A 6 7.33 3.46 8.42
N GLN A 7 8.62 3.65 8.67
CA GLN A 7 9.12 4.34 9.86
C GLN A 7 8.54 5.74 9.98
N GLU A 8 8.41 6.45 8.89
CA GLU A 8 7.82 7.80 8.84
C GLU A 8 6.40 7.85 9.41
N ASN A 9 5.62 6.77 9.25
CA ASN A 9 4.25 6.69 9.74
C ASN A 9 4.17 6.15 11.18
N VAL A 10 5.02 5.17 11.53
CA VAL A 10 4.89 4.44 12.80
C VAL A 10 5.81 4.96 13.91
N ASP A 11 6.93 5.63 13.58
CA ASP A 11 7.88 6.14 14.58
C ASP A 11 7.57 7.58 15.03
N HIS A 12 6.68 8.29 14.32
CA HIS A 12 6.26 9.64 14.69
C HIS A 12 4.92 9.57 15.43
N PRO A 13 4.85 9.93 16.74
CA PRO A 13 3.62 9.76 17.53
C PRO A 13 2.38 10.43 16.93
N GLY A 14 2.52 11.63 16.35
CA GLY A 14 1.41 12.33 15.70
C GLY A 14 0.88 11.58 14.49
N ARG A 15 1.75 11.08 13.61
CA ARG A 15 1.34 10.31 12.42
C ARG A 15 0.73 8.95 12.80
N LEU A 16 1.25 8.32 13.86
CA LEU A 16 0.69 7.06 14.37
C LEU A 16 -0.71 7.27 14.98
N ALA A 17 -0.95 8.43 15.63
CA ALA A 17 -2.27 8.81 16.12
C ALA A 17 -3.23 9.07 14.94
N ASP A 18 -2.81 9.82 13.93
CA ASP A 18 -3.59 10.05 12.71
C ASP A 18 -3.96 8.74 12.00
N LEU A 19 -3.02 7.80 11.97
CA LEU A 19 -3.24 6.47 11.38
C LEU A 19 -4.31 5.69 12.16
N HIS A 20 -4.26 5.72 13.49
CA HIS A 20 -5.25 5.06 14.35
C HIS A 20 -6.65 5.67 14.19
N GLU A 21 -6.74 7.00 14.20
CA GLU A 21 -8.02 7.71 13.96
C GLU A 21 -8.57 7.43 12.55
N THR A 22 -7.69 7.30 11.57
CA THR A 22 -8.08 6.91 10.20
C THR A 22 -8.71 5.52 10.16
N PHE A 23 -8.13 4.53 10.86
CA PHE A 23 -8.72 3.18 10.91
C PHE A 23 -10.10 3.17 11.56
N LYS A 24 -10.27 3.95 12.61
CA LYS A 24 -11.55 4.14 13.28
C LYS A 24 -12.58 4.77 12.34
N ALA A 25 -12.22 5.86 11.65
CA ALA A 25 -13.09 6.53 10.69
C ALA A 25 -13.53 5.59 9.55
N ILE A 26 -12.63 4.73 9.04
CA ILE A 26 -12.94 3.73 8.03
C ILE A 26 -13.98 2.73 8.56
N HIS A 27 -13.78 2.21 9.78
CA HIS A 27 -14.74 1.30 10.37
C HIS A 27 -16.12 1.96 10.58
N GLU A 28 -16.12 3.21 11.02
CA GLU A 28 -17.35 3.97 11.24
C GLU A 28 -18.11 4.26 9.94
N GLU A 29 -17.42 4.53 8.83
CA GLU A 29 -18.04 4.79 7.54
C GLU A 29 -18.68 3.56 6.91
N TRP A 30 -17.97 2.43 6.87
CA TRP A 30 -18.43 1.23 6.16
C TRP A 30 -19.02 0.13 7.05
N LYS A 31 -18.85 0.23 8.38
CA LYS A 31 -19.31 -0.79 9.36
C LYS A 31 -18.79 -2.20 9.08
N ILE A 32 -17.61 -2.31 8.46
CA ILE A 32 -16.92 -3.57 8.20
C ILE A 32 -15.62 -3.65 8.99
N PRO A 33 -15.07 -4.85 9.24
CA PRO A 33 -13.79 -4.99 9.91
C PRO A 33 -12.64 -4.34 9.11
N VAL A 34 -11.78 -3.61 9.81
CA VAL A 34 -10.51 -3.10 9.28
C VAL A 34 -9.39 -4.04 9.74
N MET A 35 -8.93 -4.90 8.83
CA MET A 35 -7.83 -5.82 9.10
C MET A 35 -6.49 -5.11 8.87
N VAL A 36 -5.67 -4.98 9.89
CA VAL A 36 -4.37 -4.32 9.84
C VAL A 36 -3.26 -5.35 9.99
N SER A 37 -2.46 -5.55 8.93
CA SER A 37 -1.23 -6.34 9.01
C SER A 37 -0.18 -5.51 9.77
N THR A 38 0.17 -5.94 10.98
CA THR A 38 0.89 -5.11 11.94
C THR A 38 2.15 -5.80 12.43
N HIS A 39 3.30 -5.17 12.20
CA HIS A 39 4.54 -5.63 12.82
C HIS A 39 4.47 -5.46 14.35
N PRO A 40 5.04 -6.40 15.15
CA PRO A 40 5.01 -6.31 16.62
C PRO A 40 5.50 -4.98 17.19
N ARG A 41 6.50 -4.36 16.55
CA ARG A 41 6.99 -3.02 16.91
C ARG A 41 5.90 -1.96 16.80
N THR A 42 5.16 -1.94 15.68
CA THR A 42 4.07 -0.98 15.45
C THR A 42 2.95 -1.19 16.46
N ARG A 43 2.60 -2.44 16.76
CA ARG A 43 1.59 -2.76 17.78
C ARG A 43 1.99 -2.17 19.15
N LYS A 44 3.23 -2.39 19.57
CA LYS A 44 3.74 -1.86 20.82
C LYS A 44 3.75 -0.32 20.86
N GLN A 45 4.05 0.33 19.75
CA GLN A 45 4.01 1.79 19.65
C GLN A 45 2.58 2.34 19.76
N LEU A 46 1.61 1.69 19.11
CA LEU A 46 0.18 2.02 19.23
C LEU A 46 -0.29 1.92 20.69
N GLU A 47 0.03 0.84 21.38
CA GLU A 47 -0.35 0.61 22.78
C GLU A 47 0.25 1.65 23.74
N ASN A 48 1.38 2.25 23.38
CA ASN A 48 2.05 3.30 24.15
C ASN A 48 1.59 4.73 23.81
N LEU A 49 0.70 4.91 22.81
CA LEU A 49 0.19 6.23 22.49
C LEU A 49 -0.67 6.77 23.62
N PRO A 50 -0.48 8.04 24.04
CA PRO A 50 -1.37 8.69 24.99
C PRO A 50 -2.81 8.70 24.45
N GLY A 51 -3.73 8.18 25.23
CA GLY A 51 -5.15 8.14 24.85
C GLY A 51 -5.52 7.02 23.86
N TYR A 52 -4.61 6.09 23.58
CA TYR A 52 -4.95 4.91 22.77
C TYR A 52 -6.07 4.10 23.42
N VAL A 53 -7.10 3.83 22.65
CA VAL A 53 -8.19 2.93 23.04
C VAL A 53 -8.37 1.94 21.89
N GLU A 54 -8.40 0.66 22.24
CA GLU A 54 -8.67 -0.37 21.24
C GLU A 54 -10.06 -0.16 20.63
N THR A 55 -10.09 -0.02 19.31
CA THR A 55 -11.32 0.29 18.59
C THR A 55 -11.98 -1.01 18.14
N THR A 56 -13.21 -1.22 18.55
CA THR A 56 -14.03 -2.33 18.04
C THR A 56 -14.10 -2.28 16.52
N GLY A 57 -13.81 -3.41 15.87
CA GLY A 57 -13.83 -3.51 14.40
C GLY A 57 -12.50 -3.19 13.72
N VAL A 58 -11.49 -2.70 14.44
CA VAL A 58 -10.10 -2.63 13.95
C VAL A 58 -9.32 -3.81 14.50
N ILE A 59 -8.87 -4.69 13.63
CA ILE A 59 -8.22 -5.96 13.99
C ILE A 59 -6.75 -5.88 13.62
N PHE A 60 -5.88 -5.79 14.62
CA PHE A 60 -4.44 -5.84 14.42
C PHE A 60 -3.97 -7.29 14.42
N HIS A 61 -3.50 -7.74 13.28
CA HIS A 61 -3.01 -9.10 13.06
C HIS A 61 -1.50 -9.09 12.81
N GLU A 62 -0.80 -10.13 13.24
CA GLU A 62 0.61 -10.33 12.87
C GLU A 62 0.77 -10.33 11.33
N PRO A 63 1.99 -10.04 10.82
CA PRO A 63 2.21 -10.02 9.38
C PRO A 63 1.79 -11.34 8.72
N PHE A 64 1.01 -11.24 7.66
CA PHE A 64 0.56 -12.39 6.89
C PHE A 64 1.68 -12.91 5.99
N GLY A 65 1.73 -14.21 5.78
CA GLY A 65 2.56 -14.79 4.72
C GLY A 65 2.05 -14.37 3.32
N PHE A 66 2.93 -14.40 2.33
CA PHE A 66 2.70 -13.89 0.97
C PHE A 66 1.37 -14.37 0.35
N MET A 67 1.11 -15.67 0.36
CA MET A 67 -0.11 -16.23 -0.24
C MET A 67 -1.39 -15.80 0.47
N ALA A 68 -1.35 -15.72 1.81
CA ALA A 68 -2.49 -15.29 2.61
C ALA A 68 -2.77 -13.80 2.40
N TYR A 69 -1.71 -12.97 2.35
CA TYR A 69 -1.85 -11.54 2.12
C TYR A 69 -2.44 -11.24 0.74
N ASN A 70 -1.94 -11.88 -0.32
CA ASN A 70 -2.51 -11.72 -1.67
C ASN A 70 -3.98 -12.16 -1.72
N LYS A 71 -4.36 -13.25 -1.05
CA LYS A 71 -5.74 -13.66 -0.99
C LYS A 71 -6.62 -12.63 -0.26
N LEU A 72 -6.12 -12.03 0.80
CA LEU A 72 -6.83 -10.95 1.51
C LEU A 72 -6.98 -9.72 0.61
N GLN A 73 -5.94 -9.31 -0.12
CA GLN A 73 -6.01 -8.20 -1.08
C GLN A 73 -7.10 -8.40 -2.13
N LEU A 74 -7.14 -9.59 -2.75
CA LEU A 74 -8.12 -9.93 -3.78
C LEU A 74 -9.56 -10.00 -3.28
N ASN A 75 -9.78 -10.12 -1.97
CA ASN A 75 -11.12 -10.22 -1.36
C ASN A 75 -11.46 -9.03 -0.46
N ALA A 76 -10.56 -8.05 -0.35
CA ALA A 76 -10.83 -6.83 0.40
C ALA A 76 -11.74 -5.89 -0.39
N LEU A 77 -12.58 -5.13 0.31
CA LEU A 77 -13.32 -4.01 -0.30
C LEU A 77 -12.37 -2.97 -0.90
N ALA A 78 -11.27 -2.70 -0.19
CA ALA A 78 -10.14 -1.90 -0.67
C ALA A 78 -8.88 -2.22 0.13
N VAL A 79 -7.72 -1.85 -0.42
CA VAL A 79 -6.41 -1.99 0.21
C VAL A 79 -5.82 -0.61 0.50
N ILE A 80 -5.29 -0.45 1.71
CA ILE A 80 -4.59 0.76 2.14
C ILE A 80 -3.16 0.38 2.44
N SER A 81 -2.19 1.04 1.82
CA SER A 81 -0.79 0.67 2.01
C SER A 81 0.15 1.89 1.97
N ASP A 82 1.26 1.80 2.69
CA ASP A 82 2.41 2.68 2.56
C ASP A 82 3.58 2.01 1.81
N SER A 83 3.38 0.79 1.30
CA SER A 83 4.36 0.10 0.45
C SER A 83 4.42 0.70 -0.95
N GLY A 84 5.63 0.74 -1.53
CA GLY A 84 5.78 1.12 -2.95
C GLY A 84 5.14 0.11 -3.90
N THR A 85 5.07 -1.17 -3.53
CA THR A 85 4.53 -2.24 -4.38
C THR A 85 3.01 -2.20 -4.54
N ILE A 86 2.30 -1.37 -3.77
CA ILE A 86 0.85 -1.22 -3.96
C ILE A 86 0.49 -0.72 -5.36
N SER A 87 1.39 0.02 -6.01
CA SER A 87 1.24 0.49 -7.37
C SER A 87 1.13 -0.67 -8.36
N GLU A 88 2.07 -1.61 -8.28
CA GLU A 88 2.11 -2.80 -9.10
C GLU A 88 0.94 -3.74 -8.75
N GLU A 89 0.74 -3.98 -7.46
CA GLU A 89 -0.31 -4.88 -6.97
C GLU A 89 -1.70 -4.43 -7.40
N SER A 90 -2.03 -3.14 -7.21
CA SER A 90 -3.31 -2.59 -7.61
C SER A 90 -3.52 -2.65 -9.13
N SER A 91 -2.51 -2.22 -9.90
CA SER A 91 -2.60 -2.16 -11.36
C SER A 91 -2.68 -3.56 -12.00
N ILE A 92 -1.87 -4.52 -11.52
CA ILE A 92 -1.81 -5.87 -12.08
C ILE A 92 -3.01 -6.72 -11.65
N LEU A 93 -3.40 -6.63 -10.38
CA LEU A 93 -4.48 -7.44 -9.82
C LEU A 93 -5.87 -6.80 -9.98
N GLY A 94 -5.94 -5.53 -10.37
CA GLY A 94 -7.20 -4.81 -10.52
C GLY A 94 -7.94 -4.60 -9.19
N ILE A 95 -7.21 -4.41 -8.09
CA ILE A 95 -7.78 -4.24 -6.75
C ILE A 95 -7.93 -2.76 -6.40
N PRO A 96 -9.05 -2.34 -5.79
CA PRO A 96 -9.21 -0.99 -5.28
C PRO A 96 -8.15 -0.70 -4.23
N ALA A 97 -7.30 0.31 -4.44
CA ALA A 97 -6.24 0.61 -3.51
C ALA A 97 -5.96 2.12 -3.38
N ILE A 98 -5.52 2.52 -2.19
CA ILE A 98 -4.97 3.84 -1.93
C ILE A 98 -3.59 3.72 -1.29
N THR A 99 -2.76 4.73 -1.50
CA THR A 99 -1.51 4.88 -0.75
C THR A 99 -1.59 6.06 0.21
N ILE A 100 -1.21 5.80 1.46
CA ILE A 100 -1.19 6.79 2.55
C ILE A 100 0.16 7.51 2.66
N ARG A 101 0.95 7.49 1.60
CA ARG A 101 2.22 8.22 1.49
C ARG A 101 1.97 9.68 1.13
N ASP A 102 2.94 10.53 1.47
CA ASP A 102 2.96 11.94 1.06
C ASP A 102 3.77 12.16 -0.24
N SER A 103 4.50 11.13 -0.70
CA SER A 103 5.26 11.14 -1.94
C SER A 103 5.27 9.76 -2.59
N MET A 104 5.41 9.71 -3.90
CA MET A 104 5.38 8.48 -4.66
C MET A 104 6.58 8.37 -5.60
N GLU A 105 7.22 7.21 -5.60
CA GLU A 105 8.39 6.90 -6.43
C GLU A 105 7.99 6.36 -7.81
N ARG A 106 6.71 6.02 -8.00
CA ARG A 106 6.15 5.41 -9.21
C ARG A 106 4.88 6.16 -9.65
N PRO A 107 5.05 7.39 -10.15
CA PRO A 107 3.92 8.26 -10.51
C PRO A 107 3.08 7.68 -11.67
N GLU A 108 3.63 6.78 -12.48
CA GLU A 108 2.93 6.12 -13.58
C GLU A 108 1.66 5.38 -13.12
N ALA A 109 1.64 4.84 -11.90
CA ALA A 109 0.43 4.21 -11.36
C ALA A 109 -0.68 5.22 -11.01
N LEU A 110 -0.31 6.47 -10.71
CA LEU A 110 -1.28 7.56 -10.53
C LEU A 110 -1.83 8.01 -11.89
N GLU A 111 -0.98 8.10 -12.91
CA GLU A 111 -1.38 8.56 -14.26
C GLU A 111 -2.43 7.65 -14.89
N VAL A 112 -2.31 6.34 -14.68
CA VAL A 112 -3.31 5.37 -15.19
C VAL A 112 -4.46 5.12 -14.22
N ALA A 113 -4.58 5.91 -13.13
CA ALA A 113 -5.61 5.74 -12.10
C ALA A 113 -5.62 4.35 -11.43
N GLY A 114 -4.46 3.70 -11.34
CA GLY A 114 -4.31 2.41 -10.66
C GLY A 114 -4.40 2.51 -9.15
N VAL A 115 -4.02 3.67 -8.59
CA VAL A 115 -4.01 3.94 -7.15
C VAL A 115 -4.28 5.42 -6.87
N VAL A 116 -4.83 5.75 -5.72
CA VAL A 116 -5.00 7.14 -5.27
C VAL A 116 -4.05 7.42 -4.10
N MET A 117 -3.31 8.51 -4.15
CA MET A 117 -2.43 8.96 -3.06
C MET A 117 -3.18 9.97 -2.17
N THR A 118 -3.36 9.62 -0.89
CA THR A 118 -4.20 10.38 0.04
C THR A 118 -3.44 11.05 1.18
N GLY A 119 -2.23 10.55 1.49
CA GLY A 119 -1.62 10.85 2.79
C GLY A 119 -2.41 10.22 3.94
N LEU A 120 -2.18 10.68 5.18
CA LEU A 120 -2.76 10.10 6.40
C LEU A 120 -4.01 10.79 6.93
N LYS A 121 -4.40 11.95 6.39
CA LYS A 121 -5.59 12.66 6.89
C LYS A 121 -6.86 11.85 6.60
N SER A 122 -7.64 11.57 7.65
CA SER A 122 -8.82 10.71 7.57
C SER A 122 -9.81 11.13 6.48
N ASP A 123 -10.08 12.44 6.34
CA ASP A 123 -11.00 12.94 5.31
C ASP A 123 -10.53 12.61 3.89
N ASN A 124 -9.22 12.76 3.62
CA ASN A 124 -8.64 12.43 2.33
C ASN A 124 -8.67 10.91 2.08
N VAL A 125 -8.37 10.12 3.12
CA VAL A 125 -8.43 8.66 3.06
C VAL A 125 -9.85 8.18 2.77
N ILE A 126 -10.85 8.71 3.47
CA ILE A 126 -12.26 8.37 3.23
C ILE A 126 -12.69 8.77 1.80
N ALA A 127 -12.33 9.97 1.35
CA ALA A 127 -12.62 10.42 -0.02
C ALA A 127 -11.95 9.53 -1.07
N GLY A 128 -10.66 9.21 -0.90
CA GLY A 128 -9.92 8.32 -1.80
C GLY A 128 -10.50 6.91 -1.84
N LEU A 129 -10.88 6.35 -0.68
CA LEU A 129 -11.53 5.04 -0.60
C LEU A 129 -12.88 5.03 -1.31
N LYS A 130 -13.71 6.06 -1.13
CA LYS A 130 -14.99 6.20 -1.84
C LYS A 130 -14.78 6.16 -3.35
N GLU A 131 -13.77 6.87 -3.84
CA GLU A 131 -13.45 6.91 -5.26
C GLU A 131 -13.01 5.54 -5.81
N VAL A 132 -12.01 4.89 -5.18
CA VAL A 132 -11.51 3.61 -5.70
C VAL A 132 -12.50 2.45 -5.54
N ILE A 133 -13.44 2.54 -4.59
CA ILE A 133 -14.51 1.56 -4.41
C ILE A 133 -15.61 1.76 -5.47
N ALA A 134 -15.98 3.00 -5.77
CA ALA A 134 -16.97 3.32 -6.77
C ALA A 134 -16.46 3.06 -8.20
N ASN A 135 -15.18 3.34 -8.43
CA ASN A 135 -14.49 3.23 -9.71
C ASN A 135 -13.25 2.33 -9.58
N PRO A 136 -13.42 1.00 -9.37
CA PRO A 136 -12.29 0.11 -9.16
C PRO A 136 -11.39 0.05 -10.39
N PRO A 137 -10.06 -0.07 -10.20
CA PRO A 137 -9.13 -0.20 -11.30
C PRO A 137 -9.45 -1.42 -12.15
N LYS A 138 -9.23 -1.30 -13.45
CA LYS A 138 -9.42 -2.39 -14.41
C LYS A 138 -8.09 -2.68 -15.05
N ALA A 139 -7.56 -3.88 -14.88
CA ALA A 139 -6.23 -4.26 -15.34
C ALA A 139 -5.96 -3.95 -16.84
N ASP A 140 -7.00 -3.97 -17.67
CA ASP A 140 -6.91 -3.61 -19.09
C ASP A 140 -6.76 -2.10 -19.36
N ARG A 141 -6.96 -1.24 -18.36
CA ARG A 141 -6.93 0.22 -18.48
C ARG A 141 -5.99 0.91 -17.50
N THR A 142 -5.70 0.26 -16.36
CA THR A 142 -4.91 0.84 -15.26
C THR A 142 -3.52 0.21 -15.15
N LEU A 143 -3.09 -0.55 -16.17
CA LEU A 143 -1.76 -1.13 -16.22
C LEU A 143 -0.79 -0.14 -16.87
N PRO A 144 0.21 0.38 -16.14
CA PRO A 144 1.22 1.25 -16.72
C PRO A 144 2.04 0.54 -17.80
N GLU A 145 2.54 1.30 -18.78
CA GLU A 145 3.43 0.78 -19.81
C GLU A 145 4.65 0.08 -19.18
N GLY A 146 4.96 -1.11 -19.64
CA GLY A 146 6.07 -1.92 -19.16
C GLY A 146 5.73 -2.88 -18.03
N TYR A 147 4.58 -2.76 -17.35
CA TYR A 147 4.17 -3.69 -16.29
C TYR A 147 3.67 -5.03 -16.84
N GLU A 148 3.33 -5.09 -18.12
CA GLU A 148 2.91 -6.32 -18.83
C GLU A 148 4.06 -7.25 -19.20
N VAL A 149 5.30 -6.85 -18.94
CA VAL A 149 6.50 -7.60 -19.36
C VAL A 149 6.60 -8.96 -18.66
N GLN A 150 6.41 -10.04 -19.41
CA GLN A 150 6.40 -11.41 -18.86
C GLN A 150 7.80 -11.99 -18.59
N ASN A 151 8.82 -11.55 -19.34
CA ASN A 151 10.18 -12.09 -19.26
C ASN A 151 11.17 -11.12 -18.58
N PHE A 152 10.74 -10.41 -17.55
CA PHE A 152 11.55 -9.40 -16.86
C PHE A 152 12.88 -9.97 -16.33
N ALA A 153 12.84 -11.13 -15.66
CA ALA A 153 14.02 -11.77 -15.10
C ALA A 153 15.07 -12.10 -16.19
N GLU A 154 14.65 -12.63 -17.33
CA GLU A 154 15.56 -12.91 -18.45
C GLU A 154 16.19 -11.63 -19.01
N ARG A 155 15.43 -10.56 -19.14
CA ARG A 155 15.95 -9.26 -19.58
C ARG A 155 17.00 -8.73 -18.62
N VAL A 156 16.76 -8.79 -17.33
CA VAL A 156 17.70 -8.35 -16.29
C VAL A 156 18.98 -9.20 -16.35
N VAL A 157 18.89 -10.54 -16.41
CA VAL A 157 20.05 -11.41 -16.48
C VAL A 157 20.87 -11.12 -17.75
N ARG A 158 20.23 -11.01 -18.91
CA ARG A 158 20.93 -10.69 -20.16
C ARG A 158 21.60 -9.32 -20.14
N PHE A 159 20.93 -8.32 -19.54
CA PHE A 159 21.51 -7.01 -19.35
C PHE A 159 22.76 -7.06 -18.46
N ILE A 160 22.68 -7.73 -17.31
CA ILE A 160 23.84 -7.89 -16.39
C ILE A 160 24.99 -8.60 -17.11
N LEU A 161 24.74 -9.72 -17.78
CA LEU A 161 25.79 -10.45 -18.49
C LEU A 161 26.44 -9.61 -19.62
N SER A 162 25.68 -8.73 -20.25
CA SER A 162 26.17 -7.88 -21.32
C SER A 162 26.99 -6.68 -20.84
N THR A 163 26.73 -6.19 -19.62
CA THR A 163 27.26 -4.91 -19.15
C THR A 163 28.24 -5.02 -17.99
N ALA A 164 28.14 -6.05 -17.15
CA ALA A 164 28.93 -6.15 -15.91
C ALA A 164 30.44 -6.15 -16.15
N SER A 165 30.93 -6.85 -17.17
CA SER A 165 32.37 -6.88 -17.51
C SER A 165 32.89 -5.56 -18.08
N ARG A 166 32.01 -4.68 -18.56
CA ARG A 166 32.34 -3.38 -19.17
C ARG A 166 32.04 -2.20 -18.27
N HIS A 167 31.56 -2.47 -17.06
CA HIS A 167 31.13 -1.43 -16.13
C HIS A 167 32.20 -0.36 -15.89
N HIS A 168 33.46 -0.76 -15.70
CA HIS A 168 34.55 0.18 -15.46
C HIS A 168 34.93 1.02 -16.69
N GLU A 169 34.69 0.49 -17.90
CA GLU A 169 34.93 1.23 -19.15
C GLU A 169 33.87 2.31 -19.40
N TRP A 170 32.66 2.08 -18.90
CA TRP A 170 31.50 2.98 -19.11
C TRP A 170 31.26 3.97 -17.99
N ALA A 171 31.84 3.73 -16.81
CA ALA A 171 31.68 4.58 -15.63
C ALA A 171 32.80 5.63 -15.48
N GLY A 172 33.68 5.78 -16.51
CA GLY A 172 34.84 6.68 -16.55
C GLY A 172 34.55 8.17 -16.58
#